data_7bdf5a0256988a063d59121d84c7902e
#
_entry.id   7bdf5a0256988a063d59121d84c7902e
#
_cell.length_a   1.000
_cell.length_b   1.000
_cell.length_c   1.000
_cell.angle_alpha   90.00
_cell.angle_beta   90.00
_cell.angle_gamma   90.00
#
_symmetry.space_group_name_H-M   'P 1'
#
loop_
_entity.id
_entity.type
_entity.pdbx_description
1 polymer ?
#
loop_
_entity_poly.entity_id
_entity_poly.type
_entity_poly.pdbx_seq_one_letter_code
_entity_poly.pdbx_strand_id
1 'polypeptide(L)'
;KQIYFLCAMPRSGNTLFASLMNQNPDVAVTANSITLEIMKKLVLLKQDDTFKNFPDEQSLNNVMDDVYNLYYKDWNYKVIIDRGPVCTPGNLRVMQKHFKQPLRCVVLVRDVLDVLASYIKWFENEPTAFPNRYKTIDEKLSQIMHKNGAMAKELMSIQYLLHHPEMAVFVKYDDLVINPEKELRKVYTFLNLPYY
;
A
#
# COMPACT_ATOMS: atom_id res chain seq x y z
N LYS A 1 13.71 12.29 -1.29
CA LYS A 1 13.20 11.15 -2.07
C LYS A 1 11.77 11.41 -2.53
N GLN A 2 11.41 10.89 -3.68
CA GLN A 2 10.02 10.86 -4.13
C GLN A 2 9.34 9.61 -3.56
N ILE A 3 8.19 9.80 -2.93
CA ILE A 3 7.41 8.72 -2.35
C ILE A 3 6.09 8.62 -3.08
N TYR A 4 5.80 7.44 -3.61
CA TYR A 4 4.56 7.07 -4.25
C TYR A 4 3.95 5.86 -3.54
N PHE A 5 2.75 5.45 -3.91
CA PHE A 5 2.04 4.37 -3.22
C PHE A 5 1.61 3.27 -4.17
N LEU A 6 1.62 2.04 -3.66
CA LEU A 6 1.05 0.87 -4.32
C LEU A 6 -0.18 0.42 -3.54
N CYS A 7 -1.36 0.61 -4.14
CA CYS A 7 -2.64 0.17 -3.61
C CYS A 7 -3.10 -1.06 -4.37
N ALA A 8 -3.11 -2.20 -3.74
CA ALA A 8 -3.45 -3.43 -4.42
C ALA A 8 -3.90 -4.52 -3.45
N MET A 9 -4.95 -5.25 -3.79
CA MET A 9 -5.31 -6.43 -3.02
C MET A 9 -4.11 -7.38 -2.93
N PRO A 10 -3.91 -8.07 -1.81
CA PRO A 10 -2.96 -9.17 -1.78
C PRO A 10 -3.30 -10.17 -2.91
N ARG A 11 -2.29 -10.81 -3.49
CA ARG A 11 -2.42 -11.76 -4.61
C ARG A 11 -2.82 -11.14 -5.97
N SER A 12 -2.78 -9.81 -6.11
CA SER A 12 -3.06 -9.10 -7.38
C SER A 12 -1.82 -8.85 -8.25
N GLY A 13 -0.71 -9.55 -8.03
CA GLY A 13 0.51 -9.39 -8.82
C GLY A 13 1.54 -8.42 -8.22
N ASN A 14 1.42 -8.08 -6.94
CA ASN A 14 2.32 -7.14 -6.25
C ASN A 14 3.80 -7.52 -6.41
N THR A 15 4.13 -8.81 -6.27
CA THR A 15 5.51 -9.30 -6.41
C THR A 15 6.02 -9.15 -7.84
N LEU A 16 5.19 -9.45 -8.84
CA LEU A 16 5.54 -9.27 -10.25
C LEU A 16 5.83 -7.79 -10.54
N PHE A 17 4.90 -6.92 -10.17
CA PHE A 17 5.06 -5.49 -10.36
C PHE A 17 6.33 -4.97 -9.67
N ALA A 18 6.55 -5.35 -8.40
CA ALA A 18 7.74 -4.96 -7.67
C ALA A 18 9.03 -5.47 -8.35
N SER A 19 9.05 -6.72 -8.82
CA SER A 19 10.21 -7.29 -9.52
C SER A 19 10.52 -6.53 -10.81
N LEU A 20 9.51 -6.10 -11.55
CA LEU A 20 9.69 -5.33 -12.77
C LEU A 20 10.20 -3.92 -12.48
N MET A 21 9.57 -3.21 -11.55
CA MET A 21 9.97 -1.84 -11.19
C MET A 21 11.36 -1.78 -10.53
N ASN A 22 11.71 -2.77 -9.71
CA ASN A 22 13.01 -2.84 -9.02
C ASN A 22 14.20 -3.17 -9.97
N GLN A 23 13.95 -3.42 -11.25
CA GLN A 23 15.02 -3.47 -12.25
C GLN A 23 15.66 -2.08 -12.44
N ASN A 24 14.90 -1.03 -12.23
CA ASN A 24 15.43 0.34 -12.22
C ASN A 24 16.20 0.58 -10.91
N PRO A 25 17.52 0.86 -10.96
CA PRO A 25 18.35 1.02 -9.76
C PRO A 25 17.97 2.23 -8.89
N ASP A 26 17.20 3.16 -9.43
CA ASP A 26 16.73 4.34 -8.71
C ASP A 26 15.39 4.12 -7.99
N VAL A 27 14.72 3.00 -8.24
CA VAL A 27 13.35 2.71 -7.75
C VAL A 27 13.36 1.54 -6.78
N ALA A 28 12.67 1.69 -5.66
CA ALA A 28 12.36 0.58 -4.76
C ALA A 28 10.85 0.49 -4.53
N VAL A 29 10.29 -0.70 -4.72
CA VAL A 29 8.91 -1.03 -4.35
C VAL A 29 8.94 -1.87 -3.08
N THR A 30 8.26 -1.43 -2.02
CA THR A 30 8.22 -2.17 -0.76
C THR A 30 7.26 -3.37 -0.86
N ALA A 31 7.64 -4.49 -0.27
CA ALA A 31 6.75 -5.67 -0.19
C ALA A 31 5.62 -5.43 0.83
N ASN A 32 5.97 -4.92 1.99
CA ASN A 32 5.08 -4.41 3.03
C ASN A 32 5.81 -3.28 3.74
N SER A 33 5.08 -2.22 4.09
CA SER A 33 5.61 -1.10 4.84
C SER A 33 4.84 -0.93 6.14
N ILE A 34 5.54 -0.46 7.16
CA ILE A 34 4.93 -0.10 8.46
C ILE A 34 4.80 1.41 8.62
N THR A 35 5.22 2.22 7.66
CA THR A 35 5.20 3.70 7.74
C THR A 35 3.82 4.23 8.06
N LEU A 36 2.79 3.75 7.35
CA LEU A 36 1.40 4.12 7.61
C LEU A 36 0.93 3.70 9.00
N GLU A 37 1.34 2.51 9.48
CA GLU A 37 1.00 2.07 10.84
C GLU A 37 1.72 2.90 11.90
N ILE A 38 2.97 3.32 11.66
CA ILE A 38 3.69 4.26 12.53
C ILE A 38 2.89 5.56 12.64
N MET A 39 2.50 6.18 11.52
CA MET A 39 1.72 7.41 11.52
C MET A 39 0.41 7.25 12.30
N LYS A 40 -0.31 6.14 12.11
CA LYS A 40 -1.54 5.85 12.85
C LYS A 40 -1.30 5.71 14.35
N LYS A 41 -0.21 5.06 14.75
CA LYS A 41 0.18 4.94 16.16
C LYS A 41 0.52 6.30 16.77
N LEU A 42 1.21 7.17 16.05
CA LEU A 42 1.49 8.53 16.49
C LEU A 42 0.20 9.35 16.68
N VAL A 43 -0.80 9.19 15.80
CA VAL A 43 -2.12 9.82 16.00
C VAL A 43 -2.77 9.34 17.30
N LEU A 44 -2.65 8.05 17.63
CA LEU A 44 -3.24 7.49 18.85
C LEU A 44 -2.56 8.00 20.12
N LEU A 45 -1.28 8.42 20.06
CA LEU A 45 -0.59 9.00 21.22
C LEU A 45 -1.29 10.24 21.77
N LYS A 46 -2.07 10.95 20.95
CA LYS A 46 -2.88 12.09 21.42
C LYS A 46 -3.95 11.71 22.44
N GLN A 47 -4.28 10.41 22.52
CA GLN A 47 -5.23 9.88 23.50
C GLN A 47 -4.54 9.35 24.76
N ASP A 48 -3.21 9.26 24.76
CA ASP A 48 -2.41 8.82 25.89
C ASP A 48 -2.43 9.88 27.01
N ASP A 49 -2.47 9.42 28.26
CA ASP A 49 -2.57 10.32 29.40
C ASP A 49 -1.30 11.17 29.58
N THR A 50 -0.13 10.63 29.21
CA THR A 50 1.12 11.41 29.21
C THR A 50 1.03 12.61 28.28
N PHE A 51 0.50 12.39 27.06
CA PHE A 51 0.31 13.48 26.09
C PHE A 51 -0.75 14.48 26.55
N LYS A 52 -1.85 14.01 27.14
CA LYS A 52 -2.91 14.90 27.66
C LYS A 52 -2.44 15.78 28.82
N ASN A 53 -1.52 15.26 29.65
CA ASN A 53 -0.96 16.02 30.78
C ASN A 53 -0.03 17.16 30.33
N PHE A 54 0.67 16.96 29.21
CA PHE A 54 1.55 17.96 28.60
C PHE A 54 1.45 17.90 27.07
N PRO A 55 0.37 18.46 26.49
CA PRO A 55 0.12 18.37 25.05
C PRO A 55 1.05 19.30 24.28
N ASP A 56 1.95 18.70 23.50
CA ASP A 56 2.76 19.40 22.50
C ASP A 56 2.37 18.91 21.09
N GLU A 57 1.29 19.48 20.60
CA GLU A 57 0.73 19.17 19.26
C GLU A 57 1.72 19.48 18.14
N GLN A 58 2.50 20.56 18.28
CA GLN A 58 3.43 20.98 17.22
C GLN A 58 4.57 19.99 17.09
N SER A 59 5.21 19.60 18.18
CA SER A 59 6.30 18.62 18.15
C SER A 59 5.83 17.26 17.63
N LEU A 60 4.65 16.80 18.06
CA LEU A 60 4.10 15.55 17.53
C LEU A 60 3.77 15.63 16.03
N ASN A 61 3.20 16.75 15.58
CA ASN A 61 2.94 16.97 14.15
C ASN A 61 4.25 16.99 13.34
N ASN A 62 5.32 17.64 13.83
CA ASN A 62 6.62 17.63 13.16
C ASN A 62 7.17 16.21 12.97
N VAL A 63 7.06 15.35 13.99
CA VAL A 63 7.45 13.94 13.87
C VAL A 63 6.60 13.24 12.80
N MET A 64 5.30 13.46 12.79
CA MET A 64 4.39 12.84 11.82
C MET A 64 4.66 13.32 10.39
N ASP A 65 4.97 14.60 10.21
CA ASP A 65 5.26 15.20 8.91
C ASP A 65 6.55 14.63 8.27
N ASP A 66 7.46 14.10 9.09
CA ASP A 66 8.76 13.60 8.62
C ASP A 66 8.90 12.07 8.64
N VAL A 67 7.86 11.32 9.03
CA VAL A 67 7.91 9.86 9.15
C VAL A 67 8.45 9.19 7.90
N TYR A 68 7.95 9.54 6.72
CA TYR A 68 8.40 8.92 5.47
C TYR A 68 9.85 9.24 5.13
N ASN A 69 10.28 10.49 5.34
CA ASN A 69 11.65 10.90 5.08
C ASN A 69 12.63 10.20 6.03
N LEU A 70 12.30 10.12 7.32
CA LEU A 70 13.13 9.47 8.33
C LEU A 70 13.17 7.96 8.13
N TYR A 71 12.04 7.32 7.84
CA TYR A 71 11.96 5.87 7.67
C TYR A 71 12.80 5.39 6.49
N TYR A 72 12.79 6.11 5.37
CA TYR A 72 13.54 5.76 4.17
C TYR A 72 14.87 6.50 4.04
N LYS A 73 15.33 7.20 5.07
CA LYS A 73 16.52 8.07 5.03
C LYS A 73 17.74 7.38 4.41
N ASP A 74 18.04 6.18 4.88
CA ASP A 74 19.27 5.45 4.53
C ASP A 74 19.08 4.49 3.34
N TRP A 75 17.91 4.48 2.72
CA TRP A 75 17.69 3.71 1.49
C TRP A 75 18.36 4.39 0.31
N ASN A 76 19.17 3.65 -0.44
CA ASN A 76 19.91 4.21 -1.58
C ASN A 76 19.09 4.21 -2.88
N TYR A 77 17.87 4.79 -2.83
CA TYR A 77 16.95 4.92 -3.96
C TYR A 77 16.43 6.35 -4.03
N LYS A 78 16.19 6.85 -5.25
CA LYS A 78 15.57 8.16 -5.49
C LYS A 78 14.07 8.15 -5.32
N VAL A 79 13.46 7.00 -5.67
CA VAL A 79 12.02 6.79 -5.70
C VAL A 79 11.66 5.58 -4.85
N ILE A 80 10.69 5.75 -3.97
CA ILE A 80 10.10 4.67 -3.18
C ILE A 80 8.63 4.55 -3.56
N ILE A 81 8.19 3.34 -3.91
CA ILE A 81 6.78 3.02 -4.07
C ILE A 81 6.37 2.20 -2.85
N ASP A 82 5.72 2.87 -1.90
CA ASP A 82 5.37 2.30 -0.61
C ASP A 82 4.01 1.58 -0.67
N ARG A 83 3.98 0.31 -0.28
CA ARG A 83 2.77 -0.48 -0.37
C ARG A 83 1.88 -0.33 0.85
N GLY A 84 0.62 0.06 0.63
CA GLY A 84 -0.39 0.08 1.67
C GLY A 84 -1.69 0.76 1.24
N PRO A 85 -2.79 0.52 1.98
CA PRO A 85 -4.12 1.07 1.70
C PRO A 85 -4.21 2.53 2.16
N VAL A 86 -3.44 3.42 1.54
CA VAL A 86 -3.30 4.83 1.98
C VAL A 86 -4.58 5.65 1.81
N CYS A 87 -5.48 5.24 0.92
CA CYS A 87 -6.71 5.98 0.58
C CYS A 87 -7.97 5.46 1.28
N THR A 88 -7.85 4.64 2.35
CA THR A 88 -9.01 4.43 3.23
C THR A 88 -9.36 5.74 3.96
N PRO A 89 -10.65 5.97 4.32
CA PRO A 89 -11.05 7.25 4.91
C PRO A 89 -10.22 7.69 6.13
N GLY A 90 -9.82 6.75 6.98
CA GLY A 90 -8.98 7.03 8.13
C GLY A 90 -7.53 7.37 7.76
N ASN A 91 -6.95 6.58 6.87
CA ASN A 91 -5.57 6.76 6.41
C ASN A 91 -5.43 8.04 5.59
N LEU A 92 -6.38 8.29 4.69
CA LEU A 92 -6.39 9.47 3.83
C LEU A 92 -6.35 10.77 4.63
N ARG A 93 -7.14 10.87 5.72
CA ARG A 93 -7.10 12.05 6.60
C ARG A 93 -5.72 12.29 7.21
N VAL A 94 -5.05 11.23 7.63
CA VAL A 94 -3.68 11.31 8.18
C VAL A 94 -2.70 11.71 7.07
N MET A 95 -2.81 11.08 5.90
CA MET A 95 -1.94 11.37 4.76
C MET A 95 -2.11 12.80 4.26
N GLN A 96 -3.33 13.27 4.07
CA GLN A 96 -3.60 14.64 3.62
C GLN A 96 -3.07 15.70 4.60
N LYS A 97 -3.04 15.41 5.89
CA LYS A 97 -2.53 16.33 6.90
C LYS A 97 -0.99 16.32 6.98
N HIS A 98 -0.38 15.16 6.92
CA HIS A 98 1.02 14.96 7.32
C HIS A 98 1.96 14.58 6.16
N PHE A 99 1.46 14.03 5.07
CA PHE A 99 2.29 13.73 3.91
C PHE A 99 2.41 14.95 3.01
N LYS A 100 3.63 15.45 2.80
CA LYS A 100 3.86 16.77 2.16
C LYS A 100 4.09 16.70 0.64
N GLN A 101 4.07 15.51 0.06
CA GLN A 101 4.17 15.34 -1.39
C GLN A 101 2.78 15.06 -1.98
N PRO A 102 2.57 15.23 -3.30
CA PRO A 102 1.32 14.82 -3.95
C PRO A 102 1.09 13.31 -3.78
N LEU A 103 -0.10 12.93 -3.32
CA LEU A 103 -0.48 11.53 -3.24
C LEU A 103 -0.68 10.97 -4.66
N ARG A 104 0.21 10.09 -5.08
CA ARG A 104 0.11 9.36 -6.36
C ARG A 104 0.20 7.87 -6.10
N CYS A 105 -0.77 7.14 -6.63
CA CYS A 105 -0.95 5.72 -6.38
C CYS A 105 -0.89 4.91 -7.67
N VAL A 106 -0.10 3.85 -7.67
CA VAL A 106 -0.24 2.77 -8.65
C VAL A 106 -1.25 1.79 -8.08
N VAL A 107 -2.26 1.46 -8.86
CA VAL A 107 -3.33 0.54 -8.44
C VAL A 107 -3.26 -0.73 -9.28
N LEU A 108 -2.95 -1.86 -8.66
CA LEU A 108 -3.03 -3.15 -9.36
C LEU A 108 -4.42 -3.74 -9.17
N VAL A 109 -5.03 -4.10 -10.30
CA VAL A 109 -6.36 -4.72 -10.35
C VAL A 109 -6.25 -6.11 -10.93
N ARG A 110 -6.91 -7.06 -10.28
CA ARG A 110 -7.05 -8.44 -10.74
C ARG A 110 -8.46 -8.92 -10.49
N ASP A 111 -8.95 -9.86 -11.27
CA ASP A 111 -10.23 -10.51 -11.03
C ASP A 111 -10.27 -11.07 -9.60
N VAL A 112 -11.40 -10.83 -8.90
CA VAL A 112 -11.55 -11.23 -7.49
C VAL A 112 -11.55 -12.75 -7.33
N LEU A 113 -12.13 -13.48 -8.28
CA LEU A 113 -12.14 -14.95 -8.24
C LEU A 113 -10.73 -15.51 -8.38
N ASP A 114 -9.91 -14.92 -9.25
CA ASP A 114 -8.49 -15.29 -9.39
C ASP A 114 -7.68 -14.98 -8.14
N VAL A 115 -7.98 -13.86 -7.49
CA VAL A 115 -7.36 -13.51 -6.20
C VAL A 115 -7.72 -14.55 -5.15
N LEU A 116 -8.99 -14.94 -5.05
CA LEU A 116 -9.46 -15.96 -4.10
C LEU A 116 -8.87 -17.35 -4.42
N ALA A 117 -8.83 -17.75 -5.68
CA ALA A 117 -8.19 -19.00 -6.11
C ALA A 117 -6.68 -19.01 -5.75
N SER A 118 -5.99 -17.88 -5.89
CA SER A 118 -4.60 -17.74 -5.46
C SER A 118 -4.43 -17.82 -3.94
N TYR A 119 -5.42 -17.37 -3.16
CA TYR A 119 -5.42 -17.55 -1.72
C TYR A 119 -5.60 -19.00 -1.32
N ILE A 120 -6.52 -19.73 -1.97
CA ILE A 120 -6.74 -21.17 -1.71
C ILE A 120 -5.44 -21.94 -1.91
N LYS A 121 -4.78 -21.76 -3.06
CA LYS A 121 -3.48 -22.38 -3.33
C LYS A 121 -2.42 -22.02 -2.27
N TRP A 122 -2.41 -20.79 -1.81
CA TRP A 122 -1.48 -20.38 -0.77
C TRP A 122 -1.77 -21.06 0.57
N PHE A 123 -3.04 -21.19 0.96
CA PHE A 123 -3.43 -21.89 2.19
C PHE A 123 -3.09 -23.38 2.16
N GLU A 124 -3.17 -24.01 0.99
CA GLU A 124 -2.81 -25.41 0.80
C GLU A 124 -1.29 -25.63 0.95
N ASN A 125 -0.49 -24.72 0.37
CA ASN A 125 0.97 -24.81 0.41
C ASN A 125 1.58 -24.33 1.74
N GLU A 126 0.91 -23.43 2.44
CA GLU A 126 1.38 -22.80 3.67
C GLU A 126 0.30 -22.93 4.77
N PRO A 127 0.08 -24.13 5.32
CA PRO A 127 -1.00 -24.39 6.30
C PRO A 127 -0.91 -23.49 7.55
N THR A 128 0.29 -23.05 7.91
CA THR A 128 0.56 -22.20 9.08
C THR A 128 0.43 -20.70 8.81
N ALA A 129 0.15 -20.30 7.56
CA ALA A 129 0.06 -18.90 7.15
C ALA A 129 -1.06 -18.11 7.83
N PHE A 130 -1.97 -18.80 8.49
CA PHE A 130 -3.09 -18.21 9.22
C PHE A 130 -3.11 -18.69 10.68
N PRO A 131 -3.65 -17.89 11.61
CA PRO A 131 -3.83 -18.33 12.99
C PRO A 131 -4.56 -19.70 13.06
N ASN A 132 -4.10 -20.58 13.94
CA ASN A 132 -4.65 -21.95 14.10
C ASN A 132 -6.15 -22.02 14.38
N ARG A 133 -6.79 -20.90 14.73
CA ARG A 133 -8.24 -20.80 14.93
C ARG A 133 -9.08 -20.97 13.64
N TYR A 134 -8.46 -20.78 12.47
CA TYR A 134 -9.14 -20.95 11.18
C TYR A 134 -8.70 -22.27 10.57
N LYS A 135 -9.58 -23.29 10.66
CA LYS A 135 -9.25 -24.66 10.27
C LYS A 135 -9.63 -24.99 8.83
N THR A 136 -10.73 -24.40 8.36
CA THR A 136 -11.22 -24.64 7.00
C THR A 136 -10.86 -23.53 6.03
N ILE A 137 -10.89 -23.84 4.73
CA ILE A 137 -10.69 -22.84 3.67
C ILE A 137 -11.78 -21.76 3.76
N ASP A 138 -13.02 -22.14 4.00
CA ASP A 138 -14.15 -21.21 4.11
C ASP A 138 -13.97 -20.21 5.26
N GLU A 139 -13.52 -20.68 6.41
CA GLU A 139 -13.21 -19.81 7.55
C GLU A 139 -12.09 -18.82 7.22
N LYS A 140 -11.03 -19.28 6.55
CA LYS A 140 -9.90 -18.44 6.12
C LYS A 140 -10.33 -17.39 5.08
N LEU A 141 -11.10 -17.79 4.06
CA LEU A 141 -11.67 -16.89 3.06
C LEU A 141 -12.62 -15.88 3.69
N SER A 142 -13.50 -16.30 4.56
CA SER A 142 -14.41 -15.41 5.29
C SER A 142 -13.64 -14.36 6.09
N GLN A 143 -12.52 -14.72 6.70
CA GLN A 143 -11.67 -13.79 7.44
C GLN A 143 -11.00 -12.76 6.55
N ILE A 144 -10.44 -13.15 5.40
CA ILE A 144 -9.79 -12.19 4.48
C ILE A 144 -10.79 -11.27 3.80
N MET A 145 -12.02 -11.75 3.57
CA MET A 145 -13.13 -10.96 2.99
C MET A 145 -13.89 -10.13 4.03
N HIS A 146 -13.62 -10.34 5.32
CA HIS A 146 -14.29 -9.58 6.38
C HIS A 146 -14.06 -8.08 6.18
N LYS A 147 -15.07 -7.25 6.54
CA LYS A 147 -15.04 -5.78 6.40
C LYS A 147 -13.80 -5.06 6.97
N ASN A 148 -13.14 -5.67 7.96
CA ASN A 148 -11.89 -5.18 8.54
C ASN A 148 -10.67 -5.96 8.04
N GLY A 149 -10.84 -6.87 7.11
CA GLY A 149 -9.79 -7.69 6.50
C GLY A 149 -8.90 -6.91 5.55
N ALA A 150 -7.83 -7.54 5.12
CA ALA A 150 -6.87 -6.93 4.20
C ALA A 150 -7.51 -6.56 2.85
N MET A 151 -8.37 -7.44 2.30
CA MET A 151 -9.05 -7.15 1.02
C MET A 151 -9.99 -5.95 1.13
N ALA A 152 -10.77 -5.86 2.20
CA ALA A 152 -11.74 -4.77 2.36
C ALA A 152 -11.05 -3.39 2.43
N LYS A 153 -9.93 -3.29 3.14
CA LYS A 153 -9.16 -2.04 3.24
C LYS A 153 -8.59 -1.62 1.88
N GLU A 154 -8.05 -2.56 1.13
CA GLU A 154 -7.53 -2.28 -0.21
C GLU A 154 -8.67 -1.91 -1.18
N LEU A 155 -9.81 -2.61 -1.12
CA LEU A 155 -10.98 -2.27 -1.93
C LEU A 155 -11.50 -0.86 -1.62
N MET A 156 -11.55 -0.45 -0.35
CA MET A 156 -11.92 0.93 0.01
C MET A 156 -10.96 1.96 -0.59
N SER A 157 -9.65 1.69 -0.56
CA SER A 157 -8.65 2.55 -1.20
C SER A 157 -8.83 2.60 -2.72
N ILE A 158 -9.04 1.46 -3.36
CA ILE A 158 -9.26 1.36 -4.81
C ILE A 158 -10.54 2.09 -5.21
N GLN A 159 -11.64 1.91 -4.48
CA GLN A 159 -12.91 2.61 -4.72
C GLN A 159 -12.74 4.13 -4.63
N TYR A 160 -12.01 4.62 -3.62
CA TYR A 160 -11.71 6.05 -3.53
C TYR A 160 -10.94 6.53 -4.77
N LEU A 161 -9.90 5.81 -5.17
CA LEU A 161 -9.03 6.17 -6.29
C LEU A 161 -9.74 6.09 -7.65
N LEU A 162 -10.77 5.25 -7.80
CA LEU A 162 -11.62 5.22 -9.00
C LEU A 162 -12.37 6.55 -9.24
N HIS A 163 -12.68 7.28 -8.17
CA HIS A 163 -13.32 8.58 -8.25
C HIS A 163 -12.32 9.75 -8.25
N HIS A 164 -11.01 9.46 -8.18
CA HIS A 164 -9.92 10.44 -8.15
C HIS A 164 -8.82 10.02 -9.15
N PRO A 165 -9.13 10.01 -10.47
CA PRO A 165 -8.20 9.53 -11.49
C PRO A 165 -6.91 10.34 -11.59
N GLU A 166 -6.90 11.58 -11.12
CA GLU A 166 -5.69 12.42 -11.03
C GLU A 166 -4.66 11.88 -10.02
N MET A 167 -5.11 11.06 -9.07
CA MET A 167 -4.26 10.48 -8.03
C MET A 167 -3.79 9.07 -8.37
N ALA A 168 -4.28 8.43 -9.44
CA ALA A 168 -4.05 7.01 -9.66
C ALA A 168 -3.79 6.62 -11.10
N VAL A 169 -2.89 5.65 -11.30
CA VAL A 169 -2.78 4.87 -12.53
C VAL A 169 -3.18 3.43 -12.28
N PHE A 170 -4.10 2.92 -13.08
CA PHE A 170 -4.60 1.55 -12.97
C PHE A 170 -3.86 0.62 -13.91
N VAL A 171 -3.36 -0.48 -13.37
CA VAL A 171 -2.66 -1.55 -14.08
C VAL A 171 -3.42 -2.85 -13.83
N LYS A 172 -3.94 -3.47 -14.88
CA LYS A 172 -4.54 -4.80 -14.79
C LYS A 172 -3.46 -5.86 -14.77
N TYR A 173 -3.62 -6.85 -13.90
CA TYR A 173 -2.67 -7.95 -13.78
C TYR A 173 -2.44 -8.68 -15.12
N ASP A 174 -3.51 -8.99 -15.83
CA ASP A 174 -3.44 -9.72 -17.10
C ASP A 174 -2.72 -8.91 -18.18
N ASP A 175 -3.00 -7.60 -18.27
CA ASP A 175 -2.32 -6.70 -19.19
C ASP A 175 -0.82 -6.60 -18.86
N LEU A 176 -0.47 -6.54 -17.56
CA LEU A 176 0.91 -6.51 -17.08
C LEU A 176 1.67 -7.80 -17.44
N VAL A 177 0.99 -8.95 -17.40
CA VAL A 177 1.60 -10.25 -17.79
C VAL A 177 1.78 -10.35 -19.30
N ILE A 178 0.80 -9.90 -20.08
CA ILE A 178 0.81 -9.99 -21.55
C ILE A 178 1.79 -8.97 -22.17
N ASN A 179 1.76 -7.73 -21.69
CA ASN A 179 2.58 -6.65 -22.23
C ASN A 179 3.13 -5.75 -21.10
N PRO A 180 4.14 -6.24 -20.36
CA PRO A 180 4.71 -5.52 -19.22
C PRO A 180 5.26 -4.15 -19.61
N GLU A 181 5.91 -4.03 -20.77
CA GLU A 181 6.49 -2.77 -21.22
C GLU A 181 5.42 -1.68 -21.36
N LYS A 182 4.31 -1.97 -22.01
CA LYS A 182 3.21 -1.01 -22.20
C LYS A 182 2.65 -0.55 -20.86
N GLU A 183 2.41 -1.47 -19.94
CA GLU A 183 1.84 -1.15 -18.64
C GLU A 183 2.84 -0.36 -17.77
N LEU A 184 4.12 -0.72 -17.78
CA LEU A 184 5.15 0.03 -17.08
C LEU A 184 5.32 1.44 -17.66
N ARG A 185 5.30 1.63 -18.97
CA ARG A 185 5.35 2.98 -19.58
C ARG A 185 4.23 3.89 -19.06
N LYS A 186 3.00 3.36 -18.87
CA LYS A 186 1.90 4.11 -18.26
C LYS A 186 2.26 4.55 -16.84
N VAL A 187 2.83 3.64 -16.06
CA VAL A 187 3.24 3.91 -14.67
C VAL A 187 4.34 4.98 -14.63
N TYR A 188 5.40 4.81 -15.41
CA TYR A 188 6.50 5.76 -15.47
C TYR A 188 6.03 7.16 -15.88
N THR A 189 5.16 7.23 -16.91
CA THR A 189 4.56 8.50 -17.35
C THR A 189 3.74 9.16 -16.25
N PHE A 190 2.87 8.39 -15.58
CA PHE A 190 2.03 8.91 -14.50
C PHE A 190 2.86 9.40 -13.31
N LEU A 191 3.91 8.69 -12.94
CA LEU A 191 4.81 9.07 -11.86
C LEU A 191 5.79 10.17 -12.26
N ASN A 192 5.78 10.60 -13.51
CA ASN A 192 6.71 11.58 -14.08
C ASN A 192 8.17 11.14 -13.92
N LEU A 193 8.45 9.88 -14.21
CA LEU A 193 9.77 9.27 -14.16
C LEU A 193 10.27 8.96 -15.58
N PRO A 194 11.58 9.08 -15.85
CA PRO A 194 12.16 8.59 -17.09
C PRO A 194 12.01 7.06 -17.14
N TYR A 195 11.58 6.54 -18.30
CA TYR A 195 11.47 5.09 -18.49
C TYR A 195 12.85 4.45 -18.48
N TYR A 196 12.99 3.35 -17.77
CA TYR A 196 14.21 2.56 -17.65
C TYR A 196 14.18 1.32 -18.52
#